data_a4dbca31e2a34c81cfec21624c58c934
#
_entry.id   a4dbca31e2a34c81cfec21624c58c934
#
_cell.length_a   1.000
_cell.length_b   1.000
_cell.length_c   1.000
_cell.angle_alpha   90.00
_cell.angle_beta   90.00
_cell.angle_gamma   90.00
#
_symmetry.space_group_name_H-M   'P 1'
#
loop_
_entity.id
_entity.type
_entity.pdbx_description
1 polymer ?
#
loop_
_entity_poly.entity_id
_entity_poly.type
_entity_poly.pdbx_seq_one_letter_code
_entity_poly.pdbx_strand_id
1 'polypeptide(L)'
;MPEQEYKFHTTRKWRFDFAFLQKHKKIAVELEGGIFSGGRHTRGSGFIADCQKYNAAALLGWTVLRYPKCLIREAIDDIRGLLGVS
;
A
#
# COMPACT_ATOMS: atom_id res chain seq x y z
N MET A 1 13.84 8.62 -2.62
CA MET A 1 13.84 7.40 -1.81
C MET A 1 12.48 7.20 -1.15
N PRO A 2 11.94 6.00 -1.16
CA PRO A 2 10.69 5.76 -0.46
C PRO A 2 10.90 5.70 1.04
N GLU A 3 9.88 6.07 1.76
CA GLU A 3 9.85 5.87 3.21
C GLU A 3 9.36 4.45 3.47
N GLN A 4 10.02 3.74 4.35
CA GLN A 4 9.63 2.39 4.70
C GLN A 4 8.79 2.39 5.97
N GLU A 5 7.87 1.48 6.08
CA GLU A 5 7.02 1.34 7.27
C GLU A 5 6.38 2.67 7.65
N TYR A 6 5.85 3.36 6.68
CA TYR A 6 5.37 4.72 6.85
C TYR A 6 4.01 4.78 7.54
N LYS A 7 3.94 5.47 8.66
CA LYS A 7 2.68 5.69 9.36
C LYS A 7 1.98 6.88 8.75
N PHE A 8 0.84 6.65 8.16
CA PHE A 8 0.16 7.70 7.41
C PHE A 8 -1.04 8.32 8.13
N HIS A 9 -1.45 7.74 9.24
CA HIS A 9 -2.65 8.21 9.93
C HIS A 9 -2.29 8.88 11.25
N THR A 10 -3.06 9.88 11.63
CA THR A 10 -2.72 10.66 12.82
C THR A 10 -2.97 9.91 14.13
N THR A 11 -3.98 9.05 14.16
CA THR A 11 -4.35 8.34 15.39
C THR A 11 -4.22 6.84 15.30
N ARG A 12 -4.46 6.26 14.13
CA ARG A 12 -4.36 4.83 13.95
C ARG A 12 -2.91 4.46 13.64
N LYS A 13 -2.52 3.26 14.03
CA LYS A 13 -1.14 2.81 13.83
C LYS A 13 -0.89 2.16 12.48
N TRP A 14 -1.72 2.44 11.53
CA TRP A 14 -1.57 1.87 10.19
C TRP A 14 -0.29 2.35 9.52
N ARG A 15 0.35 1.44 8.79
CA ARG A 15 1.57 1.74 8.06
C ARG A 15 1.49 1.23 6.65
N PHE A 16 2.22 1.87 5.77
CA PHE A 16 2.47 1.34 4.44
C PHE A 16 3.87 0.75 4.41
N ASP A 17 4.05 -0.33 3.63
CA ASP A 17 5.39 -0.90 3.49
C ASP A 17 6.34 0.13 2.89
N PHE A 18 5.91 0.82 1.85
CA PHE A 18 6.68 1.90 1.24
C PHE A 18 5.76 3.05 0.91
N ALA A 19 6.28 4.25 1.08
CA ALA A 19 5.55 5.46 0.71
C ALA A 19 6.46 6.36 -0.10
N PHE A 20 5.95 6.87 -1.20
CA PHE A 20 6.65 7.80 -2.06
C PHE A 20 5.95 9.15 -1.96
N LEU A 21 6.67 10.12 -1.45
CA LEU A 21 6.15 11.47 -1.27
C LEU A 21 6.94 12.39 -2.18
N GLN A 22 6.35 12.75 -3.31
CA GLN A 22 7.00 13.62 -4.28
C GLN A 22 6.05 14.72 -4.70
N LYS A 23 6.44 15.94 -4.43
CA LYS A 23 5.63 17.09 -4.81
C LYS A 23 4.20 16.92 -4.30
N HIS A 24 3.26 16.70 -5.19
CA HIS A 24 1.87 16.55 -4.80
C HIS A 24 1.41 15.10 -4.78
N LYS A 25 2.34 14.17 -4.98
CA LYS A 25 1.96 12.77 -5.08
C LYS A 25 2.20 12.05 -3.76
N LYS A 26 1.23 11.26 -3.37
CA LYS A 26 1.32 10.37 -2.22
C LYS A 26 1.01 8.97 -2.71
N ILE A 27 2.04 8.19 -2.89
CA ILE A 27 1.89 6.83 -3.42
C ILE A 27 2.34 5.84 -2.37
N ALA A 28 1.45 4.91 -2.03
CA ALA A 28 1.75 3.86 -1.07
C ALA A 28 1.86 2.54 -1.79
N VAL A 29 2.80 1.73 -1.36
CA VAL A 29 2.98 0.39 -1.93
C VAL A 29 2.93 -0.62 -0.80
N GLU A 30 2.10 -1.63 -0.99
CA GLU A 30 1.97 -2.73 -0.05
C GLU A 30 2.34 -4.02 -0.76
N LEU A 31 3.30 -4.73 -0.21
CA LEU A 31 3.68 -6.04 -0.72
C LEU A 31 3.09 -7.08 0.21
N GLU A 32 2.15 -7.84 -0.30
CA GLU A 32 1.41 -8.77 0.53
C GLU A 32 1.87 -10.20 0.29
N GLY A 33 2.27 -10.85 1.35
CA GLY A 33 2.61 -12.25 1.27
C GLY A 33 1.38 -13.10 1.49
N GLY A 34 1.57 -14.39 1.41
CA GLY A 34 0.53 -15.30 1.80
C GLY A 34 -0.63 -15.44 0.85
N ILE A 35 -0.45 -15.01 -0.36
CA ILE A 35 -1.53 -15.09 -1.34
C ILE A 35 -2.02 -16.53 -1.53
N PHE A 36 -1.13 -17.46 -1.39
CA PHE A 36 -1.50 -18.88 -1.60
C PHE A 36 -1.95 -19.55 -0.32
N SER A 37 -1.75 -18.93 0.80
CA SER A 37 -2.14 -19.56 2.04
C SER A 37 -3.43 -19.05 2.56
N GLY A 38 -4.05 -18.25 1.75
CA GLY A 38 -4.99 -17.97 2.30
C GLY A 38 -6.11 -17.24 2.50
N GLY A 39 -6.85 -17.47 1.83
CA GLY A 39 -8.05 -16.77 1.77
C GLY A 39 -8.81 -16.62 3.07
N ARG A 40 -8.63 -17.51 3.98
CA ARG A 40 -9.43 -17.43 5.21
C ARG A 40 -9.07 -16.26 6.09
N HIS A 41 -7.88 -15.70 5.92
CA HIS A 41 -7.47 -14.56 6.74
C HIS A 41 -8.10 -13.27 6.27
N THR A 42 -8.75 -13.28 5.16
CA THR A 42 -9.36 -12.07 4.64
C THR A 42 -10.78 -11.87 5.13
N ARG A 43 -11.27 -12.76 5.98
CA ARG A 43 -12.63 -12.68 6.44
C ARG A 43 -12.72 -12.06 7.82
N GLY A 44 -13.89 -11.60 8.15
CA GLY A 44 -14.18 -11.08 9.47
C GLY A 44 -13.37 -9.85 9.80
N SER A 45 -12.78 -9.84 10.98
CA SER A 45 -12.10 -8.64 11.47
C SER A 45 -10.92 -8.22 10.61
N GLY A 46 -10.22 -9.18 10.03
CA GLY A 46 -9.11 -8.84 9.16
C GLY A 46 -9.54 -8.08 7.93
N PHE A 47 -10.59 -8.54 7.30
CA PHE A 47 -11.12 -7.87 6.13
C PHE A 47 -11.65 -6.49 6.49
N ILE A 48 -12.36 -6.38 7.60
CA ILE A 48 -12.91 -5.10 8.04
C ILE A 48 -11.79 -4.10 8.31
N ALA A 49 -10.74 -4.55 8.99
CA ALA A 49 -9.60 -3.68 9.29
C ALA A 49 -8.92 -3.18 8.01
N ASP A 50 -8.78 -4.06 7.02
CA ASP A 50 -8.18 -3.67 5.75
C ASP A 50 -9.04 -2.63 5.04
N CYS A 51 -10.35 -2.83 5.03
CA CYS A 51 -11.24 -1.86 4.41
C CYS A 51 -11.11 -0.50 5.08
N GLN A 52 -11.06 -0.47 6.40
CA GLN A 52 -10.91 0.78 7.13
C GLN A 52 -9.59 1.47 6.80
N LYS A 53 -8.51 0.71 6.77
CA LYS A 53 -7.19 1.25 6.47
C LYS A 53 -7.15 1.87 5.08
N TYR A 54 -7.59 1.15 4.07
CA TYR A 54 -7.45 1.61 2.70
C TYR A 54 -8.44 2.70 2.36
N ASN A 55 -9.63 2.67 2.95
CA ASN A 55 -10.56 3.77 2.78
C ASN A 55 -10.02 5.05 3.41
N ALA A 56 -9.43 4.95 4.58
CA ALA A 56 -8.82 6.12 5.22
C ALA A 56 -7.69 6.68 4.37
N ALA A 57 -6.87 5.81 3.80
CA ALA A 57 -5.79 6.24 2.92
C ALA A 57 -6.34 6.99 1.70
N ALA A 58 -7.36 6.44 1.08
CA ALA A 58 -7.96 7.08 -0.10
C ALA A 58 -8.51 8.46 0.24
N LEU A 59 -9.17 8.57 1.39
CA LEU A 59 -9.74 9.85 1.81
C LEU A 59 -8.66 10.88 2.11
N LEU A 60 -7.47 10.44 2.47
CA LEU A 60 -6.33 11.32 2.72
C LEU A 60 -5.51 11.61 1.47
N GLY A 61 -5.96 11.14 0.32
CA GLY A 61 -5.33 11.45 -0.94
C GLY A 61 -4.23 10.50 -1.38
N TRP A 62 -4.16 9.33 -0.78
CA TRP A 62 -3.15 8.35 -1.16
C TRP A 62 -3.59 7.51 -2.34
N THR A 63 -2.66 7.24 -3.24
CA THR A 63 -2.80 6.21 -4.25
C THR A 63 -2.15 4.96 -3.71
N VAL A 64 -2.94 3.93 -3.46
CA VAL A 64 -2.42 2.72 -2.84
C VAL A 64 -2.33 1.62 -3.88
N LEU A 65 -1.14 1.06 -4.02
CA LEU A 65 -0.88 -0.04 -4.92
C LEU A 65 -0.56 -1.28 -4.10
N ARG A 66 -1.26 -2.35 -4.37
CA ARG A 66 -1.12 -3.60 -3.61
C ARG A 66 -0.69 -4.71 -4.54
N TYR A 67 0.35 -5.43 -4.14
CA TYR A 67 0.90 -6.52 -4.94
C TYR A 67 1.23 -7.70 -4.07
N PRO A 68 0.97 -8.92 -4.55
CA PRO A 68 1.61 -10.06 -3.93
C PRO A 68 3.11 -9.99 -4.21
N LYS A 69 3.90 -10.60 -3.35
CA LYS A 69 5.35 -10.50 -3.49
C LYS A 69 5.87 -11.03 -4.82
N CYS A 70 5.18 -11.96 -5.42
CA CYS A 70 5.60 -12.50 -6.70
C CYS A 70 5.50 -11.49 -7.86
N LEU A 71 4.79 -10.37 -7.66
CA LEU A 71 4.66 -9.34 -8.68
C LEU A 71 5.52 -8.12 -8.39
N ILE A 72 6.61 -8.29 -7.68
CA ILE A 72 7.43 -7.15 -7.31
C ILE A 72 7.98 -6.40 -8.52
N ARG A 73 8.26 -7.08 -9.61
CA ARG A 73 8.72 -6.41 -10.82
C ARG A 73 7.67 -5.52 -11.42
N GLU A 74 6.44 -6.01 -11.44
CA GLU A 74 5.32 -5.21 -11.93
C GLU A 74 5.14 -3.98 -11.05
N ALA A 75 5.29 -4.15 -9.74
CA ALA A 75 5.20 -3.03 -8.82
C ALA A 75 6.23 -1.96 -9.15
N ILE A 76 7.46 -2.36 -9.40
CA ILE A 76 8.52 -1.42 -9.73
C ILE A 76 8.19 -0.65 -11.00
N ASP A 77 7.73 -1.35 -12.03
CA ASP A 77 7.39 -0.72 -13.29
C ASP A 77 6.24 0.28 -13.14
N ASP A 78 5.21 -0.12 -12.39
CA ASP A 78 4.06 0.76 -12.16
C ASP A 78 4.47 2.02 -11.40
N ILE A 79 5.30 1.87 -10.38
CA ILE A 79 5.77 2.99 -9.59
C ILE A 79 6.58 3.96 -10.47
N ARG A 80 7.45 3.43 -11.30
CA ARG A 80 8.23 4.26 -12.20
C ARG A 80 7.32 5.07 -13.11
N GLY A 81 6.27 4.43 -13.61
CA GLY A 81 5.30 5.13 -14.45
C GLY A 81 4.64 6.27 -13.74
N LEU A 82 4.23 6.03 -12.49
CA LEU A 82 3.55 7.06 -11.70
C LEU A 82 4.47 8.21 -11.33
N LEU A 83 5.74 7.93 -11.10
CA LEU A 83 6.71 8.95 -10.73
C LEU A 83 7.32 9.66 -11.92
N GLY A 84 7.00 9.21 -13.13
CA GLY A 84 7.56 9.83 -14.32
C GLY A 84 9.01 9.47 -14.60
N VAL A 85 9.46 8.36 -14.06
CA VAL A 85 10.82 7.88 -14.26
C VAL A 85 10.82 6.77 -15.29
N SER A 86 11.67 6.85 -16.25
CA SER A 86 11.74 5.83 -17.30
C SER A 86 12.85 4.80 -17.06
#